data_2159ec43ec7b5e1e89685606885b09dd
#
_entry.id   2159ec43ec7b5e1e89685606885b09dd
#
_cell.length_a   1.000
_cell.length_b   1.000
_cell.length_c   1.000
_cell.angle_alpha   90.00
_cell.angle_beta   90.00
_cell.angle_gamma   90.00
#
_symmetry.space_group_name_H-M   'P 1'
#
loop_
_entity.id
_entity.type
_entity.pdbx_description
1 polymer ?
#
loop_
_entity_poly.entity_id
_entity_poly.type
_entity_poly.pdbx_seq_one_letter_code
_entity_poly.pdbx_strand_id
1 'polypeptide(L)'
;MKRIILSLILCVSLVSCSSDDNKSTPEENKKYQTEHVVLLVIDGPRMTETWQEATQAHIPNRVSLLKEGVFISNFRNNGLTNTNAGHTALITGVYDSIKNNGKELPTNPSVLQQWLKQTNKDNSKAWVVVSKDKLEVLNNTKNPDWNNKYMPKADAGVAGNGTGYRTDEVTIENFKKVITTDKPNVVVINLKDVDSYGHANKWNEYIQAIKTTDQSIKDIWDFLQSQPDYKGKTTLMVSNDHGRHLDGVKDSFVNHGDACLGCRHIEFFAMGPDFKQNTTISTGSYEQIDVANTMAELLGIKLEYSKGKVIKDIFK
;
A
#
# COMPACT_ATOMS: atom_id res chain seq x y z
N MET A 1 -0.86 -90.50 -43.56
CA MET A 1 -1.55 -89.30 -43.18
C MET A 1 -0.71 -88.69 -42.05
N LYS A 2 0.15 -87.71 -42.35
CA LYS A 2 1.02 -86.99 -41.35
C LYS A 2 0.48 -85.58 -41.19
N ARG A 3 0.01 -85.24 -40.00
CA ARG A 3 -0.44 -83.90 -39.65
C ARG A 3 0.79 -83.10 -39.22
N ILE A 4 1.09 -81.99 -39.88
CA ILE A 4 2.10 -81.01 -39.54
C ILE A 4 1.37 -79.98 -38.67
N ILE A 5 1.92 -79.78 -37.41
CA ILE A 5 1.51 -78.79 -36.47
C ILE A 5 2.44 -77.60 -36.65
N LEU A 6 1.87 -76.48 -37.10
CA LEU A 6 2.61 -75.23 -37.26
C LEU A 6 2.52 -74.43 -35.92
N SER A 7 3.64 -74.32 -35.21
CA SER A 7 3.71 -73.49 -33.99
C SER A 7 3.94 -72.03 -34.36
N LEU A 8 3.00 -71.22 -34.01
CA LEU A 8 3.07 -69.76 -34.15
C LEU A 8 3.75 -69.16 -32.93
N ILE A 9 4.98 -68.63 -33.10
CA ILE A 9 5.69 -67.89 -32.03
C ILE A 9 5.23 -66.46 -32.05
N LEU A 10 4.53 -66.05 -30.98
CA LEU A 10 4.08 -64.68 -30.75
C LEU A 10 5.18 -63.90 -30.05
N CYS A 11 5.87 -63.02 -30.79
CA CYS A 11 6.81 -62.04 -30.18
C CYS A 11 6.01 -60.90 -29.54
N VAL A 12 5.98 -60.86 -28.22
CA VAL A 12 5.46 -59.72 -27.47
C VAL A 12 6.58 -58.71 -27.30
N SER A 13 6.57 -57.63 -28.06
CA SER A 13 7.43 -56.46 -27.86
C SER A 13 6.87 -55.62 -26.71
N LEU A 14 7.56 -55.59 -25.57
CA LEU A 14 7.32 -54.68 -24.46
C LEU A 14 7.75 -53.29 -24.90
N VAL A 15 6.81 -52.40 -25.20
CA VAL A 15 7.04 -50.95 -25.31
C VAL A 15 7.01 -50.38 -23.91
N SER A 16 8.20 -50.05 -23.39
CA SER A 16 8.35 -49.28 -22.16
C SER A 16 8.03 -47.82 -22.48
N CYS A 17 6.82 -47.36 -22.12
CA CYS A 17 6.52 -45.92 -22.03
C CYS A 17 7.11 -45.37 -20.75
N SER A 18 8.23 -44.65 -20.84
CA SER A 18 8.65 -43.70 -19.81
C SER A 18 7.72 -42.48 -19.90
N SER A 19 6.78 -42.41 -18.97
CA SER A 19 6.03 -41.19 -18.74
C SER A 19 6.91 -40.19 -18.00
N ASP A 20 7.53 -39.28 -18.73
CA ASP A 20 7.98 -38.00 -18.19
C ASP A 20 6.77 -37.19 -17.77
N ASP A 21 6.35 -37.36 -16.52
CA ASP A 21 5.41 -36.46 -15.86
C ASP A 21 6.07 -35.09 -15.61
N ASN A 22 6.30 -34.33 -16.67
CA ASN A 22 6.45 -32.89 -16.61
C ASN A 22 5.07 -32.32 -16.29
N LYS A 23 4.66 -32.37 -15.02
CA LYS A 23 3.60 -31.50 -14.49
C LYS A 23 4.11 -30.06 -14.54
N SER A 24 3.96 -29.42 -15.70
CA SER A 24 3.86 -27.97 -15.76
C SER A 24 2.63 -27.60 -14.93
N THR A 25 2.86 -27.09 -13.73
CA THR A 25 1.82 -26.31 -13.01
C THR A 25 1.25 -25.31 -14.01
N PRO A 26 -0.09 -25.23 -14.18
CA PRO A 26 -0.67 -24.20 -15.03
C PRO A 26 -0.16 -22.86 -14.50
N GLU A 27 0.49 -22.05 -15.33
CA GLU A 27 0.64 -20.63 -15.06
C GLU A 27 -0.78 -20.11 -14.84
N GLU A 28 -1.13 -19.81 -13.59
CA GLU A 28 -2.33 -19.05 -13.28
C GLU A 28 -2.27 -17.81 -14.16
N ASN A 29 -3.29 -17.59 -15.00
CA ASN A 29 -3.43 -16.41 -15.82
C ASN A 29 -3.53 -15.20 -14.88
N LYS A 30 -2.40 -14.67 -14.41
CA LYS A 30 -2.34 -13.50 -13.55
C LYS A 30 -2.96 -12.34 -14.31
N LYS A 31 -4.04 -11.81 -13.78
CA LYS A 31 -4.75 -10.64 -14.34
C LYS A 31 -3.85 -9.40 -14.41
N TYR A 32 -2.91 -9.27 -13.48
CA TYR A 32 -2.02 -8.12 -13.31
C TYR A 32 -0.55 -8.56 -13.28
N GLN A 33 0.34 -7.67 -13.73
CA GLN A 33 1.79 -7.87 -13.63
C GLN A 33 2.30 -7.57 -12.22
N THR A 34 1.55 -6.81 -11.43
CA THR A 34 1.90 -6.47 -10.04
C THR A 34 1.96 -7.73 -9.17
N GLU A 35 3.10 -7.94 -8.53
CA GLU A 35 3.33 -8.98 -7.52
C GLU A 35 3.54 -8.39 -6.13
N HIS A 36 3.91 -7.10 -6.07
CA HIS A 36 4.21 -6.37 -4.86
C HIS A 36 3.44 -5.05 -4.84
N VAL A 37 2.79 -4.77 -3.71
CA VAL A 37 2.07 -3.52 -3.49
C VAL A 37 2.67 -2.80 -2.29
N VAL A 38 3.13 -1.56 -2.49
CA VAL A 38 3.61 -0.67 -1.44
C VAL A 38 2.66 0.51 -1.34
N LEU A 39 2.06 0.72 -0.18
CA LEU A 39 1.29 1.92 0.14
C LEU A 39 2.15 2.83 1.02
N LEU A 40 2.55 3.98 0.49
CA LEU A 40 3.24 5.02 1.23
C LEU A 40 2.23 6.09 1.65
N VAL A 41 2.15 6.34 2.94
CA VAL A 41 1.26 7.35 3.51
C VAL A 41 2.09 8.51 4.06
N ILE A 42 1.88 9.69 3.49
CA ILE A 42 2.46 10.94 3.99
C ILE A 42 1.47 11.52 4.99
N ASP A 43 1.91 11.70 6.23
CA ASP A 43 1.06 12.22 7.30
C ASP A 43 0.84 13.74 7.12
N GLY A 44 -0.39 14.14 6.88
CA GLY A 44 -0.88 15.49 7.00
C GLY A 44 -0.38 16.62 6.07
N PRO A 45 0.10 16.43 4.84
CA PRO A 45 0.34 17.55 3.93
C PRO A 45 -0.96 18.15 3.42
N ARG A 46 -0.96 19.46 3.09
CA ARG A 46 -2.05 20.09 2.37
C ARG A 46 -1.82 20.00 0.85
N MET A 47 -2.90 19.98 0.10
CA MET A 47 -2.82 20.04 -1.37
C MET A 47 -2.30 21.40 -1.86
N THR A 48 -2.51 22.47 -1.10
CA THR A 48 -2.10 23.84 -1.43
C THR A 48 -0.58 24.02 -1.50
N GLU A 49 0.20 23.25 -0.76
CA GLU A 49 1.67 23.27 -0.80
C GLU A 49 2.26 22.14 -1.65
N THR A 50 1.41 21.28 -2.24
CA THR A 50 1.84 20.15 -3.06
C THR A 50 1.28 20.27 -4.49
N TRP A 51 0.34 19.45 -4.88
CA TRP A 51 -0.19 19.38 -6.25
C TRP A 51 -0.95 20.64 -6.71
N GLN A 52 -1.51 21.43 -5.80
CA GLN A 52 -2.20 22.67 -6.12
C GLN A 52 -1.29 23.91 -6.06
N GLU A 53 -0.05 23.77 -5.59
CA GLU A 53 0.93 24.86 -5.66
C GLU A 53 1.25 25.14 -7.15
N ALA A 54 1.17 26.40 -7.55
CA ALA A 54 1.16 26.81 -8.95
C ALA A 54 2.40 26.36 -9.75
N THR A 55 3.55 26.31 -9.08
CA THR A 55 4.85 25.89 -9.69
C THR A 55 5.20 24.44 -9.37
N GLN A 56 4.51 23.84 -8.40
CA GLN A 56 4.79 22.51 -7.85
C GLN A 56 6.26 22.36 -7.37
N ALA A 57 6.88 23.46 -6.97
CA ALA A 57 8.29 23.52 -6.61
C ALA A 57 8.63 22.70 -5.34
N HIS A 58 7.64 22.29 -4.58
CA HIS A 58 7.86 21.47 -3.38
C HIS A 58 7.79 19.96 -3.67
N ILE A 59 7.31 19.57 -4.86
CA ILE A 59 7.11 18.15 -5.25
C ILE A 59 7.66 17.82 -6.64
N PRO A 60 8.84 18.32 -7.04
CA PRO A 60 9.36 18.16 -8.40
C PRO A 60 9.55 16.67 -8.79
N ASN A 61 9.84 15.81 -7.84
CA ASN A 61 10.03 14.38 -8.09
C ASN A 61 8.70 13.69 -8.42
N ARG A 62 7.62 13.89 -7.65
CA ARG A 62 6.29 13.34 -7.96
C ARG A 62 5.77 13.86 -9.30
N VAL A 63 5.99 15.14 -9.60
CA VAL A 63 5.66 15.72 -10.92
C VAL A 63 6.42 15.03 -12.05
N SER A 64 7.71 14.78 -11.86
CA SER A 64 8.52 14.03 -12.84
C SER A 64 8.06 12.56 -12.98
N LEU A 65 7.76 11.90 -11.87
CA LEU A 65 7.30 10.51 -11.81
C LEU A 65 5.88 10.33 -12.37
N LEU A 66 5.09 11.40 -12.51
CA LEU A 66 3.77 11.33 -13.15
C LEU A 66 3.85 10.79 -14.59
N LYS A 67 5.00 10.96 -15.28
CA LYS A 67 5.24 10.36 -16.59
C LYS A 67 5.09 8.83 -16.59
N GLU A 68 5.32 8.19 -15.43
CA GLU A 68 5.22 6.75 -15.21
C GLU A 68 3.96 6.37 -14.42
N GLY A 69 3.14 7.34 -14.02
CA GLY A 69 2.05 7.11 -13.09
C GLY A 69 0.77 7.87 -13.38
N VAL A 70 -0.13 7.79 -12.42
CA VAL A 70 -1.43 8.42 -12.43
C VAL A 70 -1.68 9.19 -11.14
N PHE A 71 -2.24 10.38 -11.25
CA PHE A 71 -2.64 11.24 -10.14
C PHE A 71 -4.15 11.50 -10.15
N ILE A 72 -4.79 11.43 -8.99
CA ILE A 72 -6.20 11.82 -8.80
C ILE A 72 -6.26 13.12 -8.01
N SER A 73 -6.69 14.20 -8.65
CA SER A 73 -6.65 15.55 -8.06
C SER A 73 -7.80 15.86 -7.11
N ASN A 74 -8.86 15.06 -7.11
CA ASN A 74 -10.07 15.26 -6.28
C ASN A 74 -10.30 14.14 -5.26
N PHE A 75 -9.22 13.50 -4.80
CA PHE A 75 -9.27 12.41 -3.83
C PHE A 75 -9.62 12.92 -2.42
N ARG A 76 -10.46 12.17 -1.68
CA ARG A 76 -11.03 12.65 -0.42
C ARG A 76 -10.95 11.65 0.73
N ASN A 77 -10.68 12.16 1.93
CA ASN A 77 -11.00 11.49 3.19
C ASN A 77 -12.38 11.98 3.66
N ASN A 78 -13.40 11.14 3.56
CA ASN A 78 -14.77 11.46 4.01
C ASN A 78 -15.05 10.98 5.45
N GLY A 79 -14.06 10.38 6.13
CA GLY A 79 -14.11 9.99 7.53
C GLY A 79 -13.50 11.01 8.49
N LEU A 80 -12.99 10.52 9.61
CA LEU A 80 -12.22 11.31 10.57
C LEU A 80 -10.85 11.64 10.01
N THR A 81 -10.49 12.91 10.05
CA THR A 81 -9.23 13.44 9.53
C THR A 81 -8.12 13.43 10.58
N ASN A 82 -7.92 12.25 11.19
CA ASN A 82 -6.91 11.97 12.21
C ASN A 82 -6.02 10.81 11.77
N THR A 83 -4.79 10.76 12.25
CA THR A 83 -3.78 9.79 11.84
C THR A 83 -4.27 8.33 11.91
N ASN A 84 -4.70 7.85 13.09
CA ASN A 84 -5.13 6.46 13.22
C ASN A 84 -6.36 6.14 12.34
N ALA A 85 -7.36 7.05 12.29
CA ALA A 85 -8.57 6.85 11.50
C ALA A 85 -8.29 6.85 10.00
N GLY A 86 -7.48 7.81 9.51
CA GLY A 86 -7.10 7.88 8.09
C GLY A 86 -6.32 6.64 7.63
N HIS A 87 -5.30 6.23 8.38
CA HIS A 87 -4.54 5.01 8.07
C HIS A 87 -5.43 3.76 8.11
N THR A 88 -6.33 3.67 9.11
CA THR A 88 -7.30 2.57 9.18
C THR A 88 -8.18 2.53 7.94
N ALA A 89 -8.72 3.67 7.50
CA ALA A 89 -9.56 3.76 6.31
C ALA A 89 -8.81 3.29 5.04
N LEU A 90 -7.55 3.72 4.87
CA LEU A 90 -6.69 3.34 3.73
C LEU A 90 -6.50 1.82 3.60
N ILE A 91 -6.39 1.09 4.71
CA ILE A 91 -6.04 -0.33 4.68
C ILE A 91 -7.19 -1.30 4.97
N THR A 92 -8.30 -0.81 5.56
CA THR A 92 -9.49 -1.65 5.80
C THR A 92 -10.60 -1.42 4.77
N GLY A 93 -10.57 -0.27 4.10
CA GLY A 93 -11.66 0.16 3.21
C GLY A 93 -12.93 0.56 3.96
N VAL A 94 -12.81 0.94 5.26
CA VAL A 94 -13.93 1.36 6.11
C VAL A 94 -13.53 2.58 6.93
N TYR A 95 -14.39 3.60 6.96
CA TYR A 95 -14.24 4.70 7.91
C TYR A 95 -14.59 4.21 9.32
N ASP A 96 -13.61 4.21 10.20
CA ASP A 96 -13.73 3.75 11.58
C ASP A 96 -13.53 4.92 12.55
N SER A 97 -14.35 4.98 13.61
CA SER A 97 -14.24 5.99 14.67
C SER A 97 -13.17 5.63 15.71
N ILE A 98 -12.02 5.19 15.26
CA ILE A 98 -10.89 4.79 16.12
C ILE A 98 -10.23 6.02 16.77
N LYS A 99 -9.87 5.91 18.06
CA LYS A 99 -9.15 6.96 18.77
C LYS A 99 -7.73 7.13 18.26
N ASN A 100 -7.27 8.38 18.23
CA ASN A 100 -5.97 8.75 17.69
C ASN A 100 -4.80 8.58 18.70
N ASN A 101 -4.81 7.51 19.51
CA ASN A 101 -3.87 7.31 20.62
C ASN A 101 -3.12 5.97 20.61
N GLY A 102 -3.30 5.14 19.59
CA GLY A 102 -2.65 3.83 19.48
C GLY A 102 -3.14 2.76 20.48
N LYS A 103 -4.25 3.01 21.19
CA LYS A 103 -4.78 2.05 22.19
C LYS A 103 -5.98 1.25 21.71
N GLU A 104 -6.57 1.66 20.59
CA GLU A 104 -7.70 0.96 19.98
C GLU A 104 -7.27 0.27 18.69
N LEU A 105 -7.71 -0.96 18.51
CA LEU A 105 -7.54 -1.69 17.27
C LEU A 105 -8.63 -1.32 16.26
N PRO A 106 -8.35 -1.35 14.95
CA PRO A 106 -9.37 -1.25 13.92
C PRO A 106 -10.52 -2.24 14.12
N THR A 107 -11.74 -1.84 13.75
CA THR A 107 -12.92 -2.71 13.85
C THR A 107 -12.85 -3.88 12.86
N ASN A 108 -12.28 -3.65 11.69
CA ASN A 108 -12.22 -4.65 10.62
C ASN A 108 -10.77 -5.01 10.28
N PRO A 109 -10.53 -6.24 9.79
CA PRO A 109 -9.19 -6.65 9.36
C PRO A 109 -8.71 -5.82 8.16
N SER A 110 -7.42 -5.53 8.15
CA SER A 110 -6.77 -4.84 7.05
C SER A 110 -6.67 -5.70 5.78
N VAL A 111 -6.42 -5.07 4.63
CA VAL A 111 -6.06 -5.76 3.39
C VAL A 111 -4.87 -6.71 3.59
N LEU A 112 -3.91 -6.34 4.46
CA LEU A 112 -2.76 -7.18 4.79
C LEU A 112 -3.19 -8.48 5.49
N GLN A 113 -4.01 -8.39 6.54
CA GLN A 113 -4.53 -9.57 7.24
C GLN A 113 -5.36 -10.46 6.31
N GLN A 114 -6.25 -9.85 5.51
CA GLN A 114 -7.11 -10.60 4.59
C GLN A 114 -6.29 -11.27 3.47
N TRP A 115 -5.22 -10.62 3.01
CA TRP A 115 -4.30 -11.20 2.04
C TRP A 115 -3.54 -12.40 2.62
N LEU A 116 -2.97 -12.27 3.82
CA LEU A 116 -2.28 -13.37 4.50
C LEU A 116 -3.20 -14.58 4.70
N LYS A 117 -4.45 -14.36 5.12
CA LYS A 117 -5.44 -15.45 5.26
C LYS A 117 -5.73 -16.14 3.93
N GLN A 118 -6.03 -15.38 2.88
CA GLN A 118 -6.48 -15.95 1.60
C GLN A 118 -5.35 -16.61 0.82
N THR A 119 -4.11 -16.15 0.99
CA THR A 119 -2.95 -16.71 0.31
C THR A 119 -2.19 -17.75 1.12
N ASN A 120 -2.50 -17.88 2.42
CA ASN A 120 -1.78 -18.75 3.37
C ASN A 120 -0.26 -18.52 3.37
N LYS A 121 0.18 -17.28 3.09
CA LYS A 121 1.61 -16.92 3.12
C LYS A 121 2.06 -16.61 4.55
N ASP A 122 3.37 -16.75 4.76
CA ASP A 122 4.02 -16.38 6.02
C ASP A 122 3.83 -14.88 6.30
N ASN A 123 3.72 -14.53 7.57
CA ASN A 123 3.46 -13.15 7.99
C ASN A 123 4.57 -12.16 7.59
N SER A 124 5.79 -12.63 7.35
CA SER A 124 6.89 -11.81 6.80
C SER A 124 6.62 -11.31 5.37
N LYS A 125 5.57 -11.80 4.71
CA LYS A 125 5.18 -11.34 3.38
C LYS A 125 4.24 -10.13 3.40
N ALA A 126 3.85 -9.66 4.59
CA ALA A 126 3.06 -8.45 4.80
C ALA A 126 3.63 -7.63 5.95
N TRP A 127 3.85 -6.33 5.75
CA TRP A 127 4.52 -5.46 6.72
C TRP A 127 3.83 -4.11 6.90
N VAL A 128 3.90 -3.62 8.15
CA VAL A 128 3.60 -2.23 8.54
C VAL A 128 4.89 -1.62 9.05
N VAL A 129 5.45 -0.62 8.36
CA VAL A 129 6.73 0.05 8.70
C VAL A 129 6.44 1.54 8.86
N VAL A 130 6.36 2.03 10.09
CA VAL A 130 5.77 3.34 10.36
C VAL A 130 6.60 4.19 11.33
N SER A 131 6.69 5.50 11.05
CA SER A 131 7.41 6.46 11.89
C SER A 131 6.69 6.70 13.23
N LYS A 132 5.35 6.72 13.23
CA LYS A 132 4.53 6.89 14.45
C LYS A 132 4.24 5.53 15.09
N ASP A 133 4.70 5.33 16.30
CA ASP A 133 4.52 4.08 17.07
C ASP A 133 3.04 3.70 17.26
N LYS A 134 2.17 4.69 17.47
CA LYS A 134 0.72 4.50 17.62
C LYS A 134 0.05 3.80 16.44
N LEU A 135 0.71 3.71 15.28
CA LEU A 135 0.23 3.02 14.09
C LEU A 135 0.54 1.51 14.10
N GLU A 136 1.22 0.98 15.11
CA GLU A 136 1.35 -0.47 15.28
C GLU A 136 0.01 -1.19 15.31
N VAL A 137 -1.05 -0.53 15.80
CA VAL A 137 -2.42 -1.07 15.84
C VAL A 137 -2.96 -1.51 14.46
N LEU A 138 -2.35 -1.05 13.37
CA LEU A 138 -2.72 -1.43 12.00
C LEU A 138 -2.39 -2.89 11.66
N ASN A 139 -1.55 -3.56 12.47
CA ASN A 139 -1.20 -4.96 12.26
C ASN A 139 -2.28 -5.93 12.77
N ASN A 140 -3.29 -5.45 13.49
CA ASN A 140 -4.31 -6.27 14.13
C ASN A 140 -5.70 -5.62 14.04
N THR A 141 -6.74 -6.29 14.51
CA THR A 141 -8.12 -5.82 14.56
C THR A 141 -8.82 -6.30 15.83
N LYS A 142 -9.87 -5.60 16.27
CA LYS A 142 -10.74 -6.07 17.35
C LYS A 142 -11.83 -7.05 16.90
N ASN A 143 -11.95 -7.33 15.60
CA ASN A 143 -12.88 -8.33 15.08
C ASN A 143 -12.54 -9.72 15.67
N PRO A 144 -13.45 -10.39 16.40
CA PRO A 144 -13.13 -11.61 17.14
C PRO A 144 -12.69 -12.79 16.26
N ASP A 145 -13.12 -12.83 15.00
CA ASP A 145 -12.73 -13.89 14.07
C ASP A 145 -11.30 -13.69 13.53
N TRP A 146 -10.76 -12.46 13.66
CA TRP A 146 -9.48 -12.04 13.11
C TRP A 146 -8.47 -11.56 14.15
N ASN A 147 -8.92 -11.25 15.36
CA ASN A 147 -8.06 -10.74 16.42
C ASN A 147 -6.91 -11.71 16.71
N ASN A 148 -5.68 -11.20 16.67
CA ASN A 148 -4.43 -11.95 16.81
C ASN A 148 -4.25 -13.09 15.78
N LYS A 149 -4.93 -13.01 14.64
CA LYS A 149 -4.77 -13.97 13.54
C LYS A 149 -4.32 -13.25 12.26
N TYR A 150 -3.51 -13.95 11.46
CA TYR A 150 -3.03 -13.42 10.16
C TYR A 150 -2.38 -12.04 10.29
N MET A 151 -1.71 -11.78 11.39
CA MET A 151 -1.10 -10.49 11.67
C MET A 151 0.11 -10.27 10.75
N PRO A 152 0.16 -9.18 9.97
CA PRO A 152 1.38 -8.77 9.31
C PRO A 152 2.46 -8.44 10.35
N LYS A 153 3.73 -8.52 9.99
CA LYS A 153 4.80 -7.98 10.81
C LYS A 153 4.68 -6.46 10.91
N ALA A 154 5.13 -5.91 12.03
CA ALA A 154 5.15 -4.47 12.26
C ALA A 154 6.52 -4.02 12.77
N ASP A 155 6.93 -2.84 12.29
CA ASP A 155 8.07 -2.08 12.79
C ASP A 155 7.60 -0.62 12.96
N ALA A 156 7.31 -0.24 14.20
CA ALA A 156 6.58 0.99 14.51
C ALA A 156 7.33 1.85 15.55
N GLY A 157 7.53 3.13 15.24
CA GLY A 157 8.22 4.07 16.13
C GLY A 157 9.63 3.60 16.48
N VAL A 158 10.06 3.87 17.70
CA VAL A 158 11.41 3.48 18.18
C VAL A 158 11.50 1.96 18.38
N ALA A 159 10.50 1.36 19.07
CA ALA A 159 10.49 -0.07 19.39
C ALA A 159 9.07 -0.60 19.67
N GLY A 160 8.08 -0.19 18.89
CA GLY A 160 6.68 -0.55 19.06
C GLY A 160 5.85 0.52 19.76
N ASN A 161 4.56 0.26 19.90
CA ASN A 161 3.58 1.21 20.43
C ASN A 161 3.91 1.65 21.88
N GLY A 162 3.85 2.96 22.11
CA GLY A 162 4.16 3.58 23.41
C GLY A 162 5.63 3.90 23.62
N THR A 163 6.50 3.65 22.63
CA THR A 163 7.96 3.89 22.75
C THR A 163 8.42 5.22 22.15
N GLY A 164 7.53 5.92 21.44
CA GLY A 164 7.78 7.19 20.80
C GLY A 164 8.01 7.09 19.27
N TYR A 165 7.91 8.23 18.63
CA TYR A 165 8.08 8.35 17.18
C TYR A 165 9.56 8.34 16.80
N ARG A 166 9.87 7.74 15.67
CA ARG A 166 11.21 7.81 15.05
C ARG A 166 11.21 8.75 13.84
N THR A 167 12.38 9.09 13.34
CA THR A 167 12.52 9.92 12.14
C THR A 167 12.08 9.15 10.88
N ASP A 168 11.68 9.88 9.86
CA ASP A 168 11.29 9.29 8.56
C ASP A 168 12.48 8.60 7.88
N GLU A 169 13.70 9.15 8.06
CA GLU A 169 14.94 8.56 7.57
C GLU A 169 15.14 7.13 8.09
N VAL A 170 15.05 6.94 9.41
CA VAL A 170 15.16 5.60 10.04
C VAL A 170 14.03 4.66 9.55
N THR A 171 12.83 5.19 9.33
CA THR A 171 11.73 4.40 8.80
C THR A 171 12.01 3.91 7.39
N ILE A 172 12.59 4.77 6.54
CA ILE A 172 12.97 4.41 5.16
C ILE A 172 14.12 3.39 5.15
N GLU A 173 15.10 3.53 6.04
CA GLU A 173 16.18 2.55 6.19
C GLU A 173 15.63 1.16 6.59
N ASN A 174 14.74 1.13 7.58
CA ASN A 174 14.09 -0.10 8.02
C ASN A 174 13.21 -0.70 6.90
N PHE A 175 12.47 0.12 6.16
CA PHE A 175 11.73 -0.34 4.99
C PHE A 175 12.66 -1.01 3.96
N LYS A 176 13.77 -0.37 3.59
CA LYS A 176 14.75 -0.95 2.66
C LYS A 176 15.32 -2.28 3.16
N LYS A 177 15.58 -2.37 4.46
CA LYS A 177 16.02 -3.63 5.10
C LYS A 177 14.94 -4.71 4.97
N VAL A 178 13.68 -4.41 5.28
CA VAL A 178 12.55 -5.35 5.15
C VAL A 178 12.41 -5.84 3.71
N ILE A 179 12.48 -4.94 2.72
CA ILE A 179 12.43 -5.28 1.29
C ILE A 179 13.51 -6.28 0.90
N THR A 180 14.73 -6.10 1.40
CA THR A 180 15.87 -6.97 1.03
C THR A 180 15.87 -8.30 1.78
N THR A 181 15.44 -8.34 3.04
CA THR A 181 15.52 -9.54 3.90
C THR A 181 14.30 -10.44 3.77
N ASP A 182 13.11 -9.88 3.96
CA ASP A 182 11.85 -10.64 4.04
C ASP A 182 11.14 -10.72 2.68
N LYS A 183 11.46 -9.81 1.77
CA LYS A 183 10.88 -9.73 0.41
C LYS A 183 9.35 -9.80 0.45
N PRO A 184 8.69 -8.85 1.15
CA PRO A 184 7.23 -8.87 1.28
C PRO A 184 6.52 -8.60 -0.04
N ASN A 185 5.28 -9.09 -0.14
CA ASN A 185 4.37 -8.80 -1.24
C ASN A 185 3.53 -7.55 -0.97
N VAL A 186 3.26 -7.22 0.29
CA VAL A 186 2.47 -6.03 0.64
C VAL A 186 3.09 -5.29 1.81
N VAL A 187 3.29 -3.98 1.66
CA VAL A 187 3.87 -3.12 2.69
C VAL A 187 3.08 -1.83 2.79
N VAL A 188 2.84 -1.41 4.03
CA VAL A 188 2.35 -0.06 4.35
C VAL A 188 3.48 0.67 5.07
N ILE A 189 3.84 1.85 4.57
CA ILE A 189 4.85 2.73 5.17
C ILE A 189 4.20 4.07 5.51
N ASN A 190 4.51 4.64 6.70
CA ASN A 190 4.08 5.98 7.10
C ASN A 190 5.29 6.86 7.35
N LEU A 191 5.25 8.07 6.79
CA LEU A 191 6.22 9.15 7.02
C LEU A 191 5.51 10.32 7.73
N LYS A 192 6.06 10.76 8.87
CA LYS A 192 5.39 11.66 9.83
C LYS A 192 5.87 13.11 9.83
N ASP A 193 7.04 13.41 9.25
CA ASP A 193 7.72 14.68 9.54
C ASP A 193 6.93 15.90 9.08
N VAL A 194 6.18 15.80 7.99
CA VAL A 194 5.28 16.86 7.52
C VAL A 194 4.26 17.22 8.61
N ASP A 195 3.58 16.23 9.19
CA ASP A 195 2.61 16.44 10.26
C ASP A 195 3.26 16.99 11.55
N SER A 196 4.43 16.45 11.90
CA SER A 196 5.16 16.86 13.10
C SER A 196 5.56 18.34 13.07
N TYR A 197 6.07 18.82 11.93
CA TYR A 197 6.43 20.23 11.78
C TYR A 197 5.21 21.13 11.63
N GLY A 198 4.12 20.64 11.02
CA GLY A 198 2.85 21.34 11.01
C GLY A 198 2.35 21.61 12.42
N HIS A 199 2.23 20.58 13.27
CA HIS A 199 1.81 20.72 14.66
C HIS A 199 2.74 21.60 15.51
N ALA A 200 4.03 21.59 15.21
CA ALA A 200 5.00 22.46 15.87
C ALA A 200 4.92 23.94 15.42
N ASN A 201 4.01 24.28 14.51
CA ASN A 201 3.85 25.62 13.89
C ASN A 201 5.18 26.12 13.26
N LYS A 202 5.91 25.24 12.58
CA LYS A 202 7.19 25.48 11.94
C LYS A 202 7.05 25.47 10.43
N TRP A 203 6.63 26.60 9.86
CA TRP A 203 6.32 26.68 8.44
C TRP A 203 7.47 26.29 7.52
N ASN A 204 8.68 26.81 7.76
CA ASN A 204 9.82 26.51 6.89
C ASN A 204 10.20 25.04 6.95
N GLU A 205 10.20 24.43 8.13
CA GLU A 205 10.48 23.01 8.34
C GLU A 205 9.35 22.13 7.77
N TYR A 206 8.08 22.58 7.84
CA TYR A 206 6.94 21.91 7.21
C TYR A 206 7.12 21.85 5.69
N ILE A 207 7.47 22.96 5.05
CA ILE A 207 7.77 23.01 3.60
C ILE A 207 9.00 22.15 3.26
N GLN A 208 10.04 22.22 4.09
CA GLN A 208 11.23 21.39 3.87
C GLN A 208 10.91 19.90 4.01
N ALA A 209 10.07 19.52 4.98
CA ALA A 209 9.61 18.13 5.13
C ALA A 209 8.83 17.64 3.91
N ILE A 210 7.98 18.47 3.30
CA ILE A 210 7.30 18.14 2.04
C ILE A 210 8.33 17.84 0.94
N LYS A 211 9.36 18.68 0.79
CA LYS A 211 10.43 18.48 -0.21
C LYS A 211 11.26 17.22 0.07
N THR A 212 11.60 16.99 1.33
CA THR A 212 12.36 15.79 1.73
C THR A 212 11.54 14.52 1.49
N THR A 213 10.25 14.54 1.82
CA THR A 213 9.34 13.41 1.57
C THR A 213 9.17 13.16 0.08
N ASP A 214 9.11 14.22 -0.74
CA ASP A 214 9.06 14.11 -2.21
C ASP A 214 10.31 13.41 -2.77
N GLN A 215 11.49 13.77 -2.28
CA GLN A 215 12.73 13.06 -2.62
C GLN A 215 12.70 11.60 -2.15
N SER A 216 12.22 11.36 -0.93
CA SER A 216 12.13 10.01 -0.36
C SER A 216 11.22 9.08 -1.18
N ILE A 217 10.13 9.60 -1.74
CA ILE A 217 9.24 8.83 -2.63
C ILE A 217 10.00 8.38 -3.89
N LYS A 218 10.77 9.29 -4.49
CA LYS A 218 11.60 8.95 -5.64
C LYS A 218 12.66 7.91 -5.28
N ASP A 219 13.35 8.11 -4.16
CA ASP A 219 14.41 7.19 -3.70
C ASP A 219 13.85 5.78 -3.38
N ILE A 220 12.65 5.70 -2.81
CA ILE A 220 11.94 4.45 -2.57
C ILE A 220 11.57 3.78 -3.90
N TRP A 221 11.04 4.53 -4.86
CA TRP A 221 10.71 3.99 -6.18
C TRP A 221 11.95 3.47 -6.92
N ASP A 222 12.99 4.28 -7.00
CA ASP A 222 14.25 3.90 -7.65
C ASP A 222 14.87 2.66 -6.96
N PHE A 223 14.83 2.62 -5.63
CA PHE A 223 15.29 1.46 -4.86
C PHE A 223 14.49 0.20 -5.20
N LEU A 224 13.16 0.27 -5.22
CA LEU A 224 12.31 -0.88 -5.58
C LEU A 224 12.61 -1.35 -7.01
N GLN A 225 12.79 -0.41 -7.97
CA GLN A 225 13.14 -0.76 -9.34
C GLN A 225 14.58 -1.27 -9.51
N SER A 226 15.45 -1.05 -8.53
CA SER A 226 16.79 -1.64 -8.51
C SER A 226 16.83 -3.09 -7.99
N GLN A 227 15.79 -3.53 -7.27
CA GLN A 227 15.74 -4.88 -6.70
C GLN A 227 15.20 -5.90 -7.73
N PRO A 228 15.92 -6.99 -8.05
CA PRO A 228 15.50 -7.95 -9.08
C PRO A 228 14.10 -8.56 -8.84
N ASP A 229 13.73 -8.80 -7.58
CA ASP A 229 12.44 -9.39 -7.22
C ASP A 229 11.28 -8.40 -7.40
N TYR A 230 11.55 -7.09 -7.42
CA TYR A 230 10.55 -6.01 -7.43
C TYR A 230 10.44 -5.27 -8.77
N LYS A 231 11.55 -5.25 -9.52
CA LYS A 231 11.65 -4.48 -10.78
C LYS A 231 10.57 -4.90 -11.77
N GLY A 232 9.76 -3.91 -12.20
CA GLY A 232 8.67 -4.11 -13.17
C GLY A 232 7.49 -4.93 -12.65
N LYS A 233 7.48 -5.29 -11.35
CA LYS A 233 6.44 -6.10 -10.72
C LYS A 233 5.85 -5.42 -9.48
N THR A 234 6.21 -4.17 -9.23
CA THR A 234 5.78 -3.43 -8.05
C THR A 234 4.85 -2.31 -8.42
N THR A 235 3.78 -2.18 -7.67
CA THR A 235 2.94 -0.99 -7.61
C THR A 235 3.27 -0.20 -6.35
N LEU A 236 3.59 1.09 -6.51
CA LEU A 236 3.70 2.07 -5.44
C LEU A 236 2.48 3.00 -5.49
N MET A 237 1.72 3.05 -4.40
CA MET A 237 0.64 4.00 -4.16
C MET A 237 1.09 5.00 -3.10
N VAL A 238 0.86 6.27 -3.33
CA VAL A 238 1.14 7.37 -2.40
C VAL A 238 -0.17 8.06 -2.07
N SER A 239 -0.48 8.20 -0.79
CA SER A 239 -1.65 8.93 -0.32
C SER A 239 -1.37 9.65 1.01
N ASN A 240 -2.35 10.40 1.49
CA ASN A 240 -2.33 11.01 2.80
C ASN A 240 -3.43 10.40 3.68
N ASP A 241 -3.16 10.33 4.96
CA ASP A 241 -4.17 9.95 5.95
C ASP A 241 -5.21 11.08 6.18
N HIS A 242 -4.76 12.34 6.14
CA HIS A 242 -5.56 13.57 6.17
C HIS A 242 -4.77 14.74 5.58
N GLY A 243 -5.46 15.83 5.31
CA GLY A 243 -4.86 17.14 5.07
C GLY A 243 -4.86 17.98 6.35
N ARG A 244 -4.82 19.33 6.21
CA ARG A 244 -4.83 20.29 7.33
C ARG A 244 -5.77 21.45 7.01
N HIS A 245 -6.07 22.29 8.03
CA HIS A 245 -6.85 23.50 7.82
C HIS A 245 -6.21 24.39 6.76
N LEU A 246 -7.04 24.99 5.92
CA LEU A 246 -6.60 26.00 4.95
C LEU A 246 -6.30 27.32 5.66
N ASP A 247 -5.58 28.21 4.97
CA ASP A 247 -5.27 29.53 5.51
C ASP A 247 -6.56 30.32 5.82
N GLY A 248 -6.57 30.98 6.96
CA GLY A 248 -7.75 31.68 7.47
C GLY A 248 -8.83 30.78 8.09
N VAL A 249 -8.63 29.46 8.10
CA VAL A 249 -9.52 28.52 8.80
C VAL A 249 -8.85 28.08 10.08
N LYS A 250 -9.48 28.37 11.25
CA LYS A 250 -8.94 28.04 12.58
C LYS A 250 -7.47 28.46 12.72
N ASP A 251 -6.59 27.53 12.99
CA ASP A 251 -5.15 27.66 13.17
C ASP A 251 -4.34 27.31 11.90
N SER A 252 -5.00 27.37 10.74
CA SER A 252 -4.35 27.12 9.42
C SER A 252 -3.60 25.80 9.37
N PHE A 253 -2.41 25.75 8.78
CA PHE A 253 -1.62 24.54 8.59
C PHE A 253 -1.19 23.84 9.91
N VAL A 254 -1.45 24.43 11.07
CA VAL A 254 -0.98 23.89 12.37
C VAL A 254 -1.73 22.65 12.79
N ASN A 255 -3.04 22.59 12.50
CA ASN A 255 -3.87 21.46 12.93
C ASN A 255 -4.80 20.93 11.85
N HIS A 256 -5.47 19.84 12.22
CA HIS A 256 -6.43 19.08 11.45
C HIS A 256 -7.45 18.42 12.39
N GLY A 257 -8.27 17.49 11.92
CA GLY A 257 -9.14 16.67 12.76
C GLY A 257 -10.62 16.98 12.64
N ASP A 258 -11.00 17.92 11.76
CA ASP A 258 -12.38 18.24 11.47
C ASP A 258 -12.77 17.96 10.00
N ALA A 259 -14.02 18.23 9.67
CA ALA A 259 -14.57 17.97 8.35
C ALA A 259 -14.32 19.10 7.34
N CYS A 260 -13.37 20.01 7.57
CA CYS A 260 -13.09 21.11 6.65
C CYS A 260 -12.51 20.61 5.31
N LEU A 261 -12.62 21.45 4.29
CA LEU A 261 -12.18 21.10 2.94
C LEU A 261 -10.69 20.73 2.90
N GLY A 262 -9.83 21.48 3.58
CA GLY A 262 -8.41 21.24 3.60
C GLY A 262 -8.03 19.93 4.31
N CYS A 263 -8.68 19.61 5.44
CA CYS A 263 -8.45 18.34 6.16
C CYS A 263 -8.89 17.13 5.34
N ARG A 264 -9.92 17.26 4.50
CA ARG A 264 -10.47 16.16 3.68
C ARG A 264 -9.83 16.04 2.31
N HIS A 265 -9.17 17.07 1.78
CA HIS A 265 -8.54 17.01 0.48
C HIS A 265 -7.15 16.39 0.59
N ILE A 266 -7.03 15.16 0.14
CA ILE A 266 -5.81 14.36 0.17
C ILE A 266 -5.37 13.98 -1.24
N GLU A 267 -4.13 13.55 -1.40
CA GLU A 267 -3.65 13.07 -2.68
C GLU A 267 -3.87 11.58 -2.86
N PHE A 268 -3.96 11.16 -4.11
CA PHE A 268 -3.69 9.79 -4.52
C PHE A 268 -2.84 9.83 -5.79
N PHE A 269 -1.61 9.35 -5.67
CA PHE A 269 -0.66 9.20 -6.75
C PHE A 269 -0.19 7.75 -6.80
N ALA A 270 -0.13 7.15 -7.98
CA ALA A 270 0.25 5.75 -8.09
C ALA A 270 1.07 5.46 -9.36
N MET A 271 2.02 4.54 -9.22
CA MET A 271 2.88 4.02 -10.28
C MET A 271 2.91 2.50 -10.24
N GLY A 272 3.04 1.87 -11.39
CA GLY A 272 3.15 0.42 -11.49
C GLY A 272 2.87 -0.10 -12.89
N PRO A 273 3.17 -1.39 -13.14
CA PRO A 273 3.05 -1.96 -14.48
C PRO A 273 1.62 -1.98 -15.03
N ASP A 274 0.61 -2.00 -14.15
CA ASP A 274 -0.80 -2.13 -14.53
C ASP A 274 -1.54 -0.81 -14.60
N PHE A 275 -0.91 0.30 -14.21
CA PHE A 275 -1.54 1.61 -14.17
C PHE A 275 -1.27 2.45 -15.42
N LYS A 276 -2.21 3.34 -15.72
CA LYS A 276 -2.02 4.40 -16.72
C LYS A 276 -0.80 5.24 -16.39
N GLN A 277 -0.20 5.81 -17.41
CA GLN A 277 0.96 6.67 -17.29
C GLN A 277 0.62 8.08 -17.78
N ASN A 278 1.36 9.08 -17.28
CA ASN A 278 1.18 10.49 -17.64
C ASN A 278 -0.30 10.92 -17.59
N THR A 279 -1.01 10.51 -16.55
CA THR A 279 -2.46 10.69 -16.46
C THR A 279 -2.84 11.43 -15.19
N THR A 280 -3.63 12.50 -15.34
CA THR A 280 -4.30 13.18 -14.23
C THR A 280 -5.80 12.99 -14.35
N ILE A 281 -6.42 12.47 -13.30
CA ILE A 281 -7.87 12.28 -13.20
C ILE A 281 -8.43 13.37 -12.30
N SER A 282 -9.28 14.23 -12.87
CA SER A 282 -9.92 15.35 -12.17
C SER A 282 -11.44 15.21 -12.00
N THR A 283 -12.03 14.18 -12.61
CA THR A 283 -13.46 13.88 -12.57
C THR A 283 -13.71 12.57 -11.83
N GLY A 284 -14.95 12.36 -11.43
CA GLY A 284 -15.33 11.18 -10.65
C GLY A 284 -15.31 11.45 -9.14
N SER A 285 -15.70 10.46 -8.37
CA SER A 285 -15.73 10.49 -6.90
C SER A 285 -14.87 9.35 -6.38
N TYR A 286 -13.75 9.68 -5.75
CA TYR A 286 -12.78 8.75 -5.21
C TYR A 286 -12.51 9.07 -3.75
N GLU A 287 -12.42 8.03 -2.95
CA GLU A 287 -12.31 8.16 -1.51
C GLU A 287 -11.16 7.33 -0.95
N GLN A 288 -10.71 7.73 0.20
CA GLN A 288 -9.65 7.06 0.95
C GLN A 288 -9.89 5.56 1.14
N ILE A 289 -11.15 5.16 1.37
CA ILE A 289 -11.54 3.74 1.53
C ILE A 289 -11.41 2.92 0.24
N ASP A 290 -11.30 3.55 -0.93
CA ASP A 290 -11.14 2.87 -2.21
C ASP A 290 -9.72 2.28 -2.39
N VAL A 291 -8.73 2.76 -1.61
CA VAL A 291 -7.34 2.30 -1.67
C VAL A 291 -7.23 0.83 -1.31
N ALA A 292 -7.86 0.40 -0.20
CA ALA A 292 -7.83 -1.01 0.22
C ALA A 292 -8.35 -1.96 -0.88
N ASN A 293 -9.46 -1.58 -1.54
CA ASN A 293 -10.04 -2.39 -2.62
C ASN A 293 -9.16 -2.43 -3.88
N THR A 294 -8.48 -1.32 -4.16
CA THR A 294 -7.55 -1.23 -5.29
C THR A 294 -6.28 -2.07 -5.04
N MET A 295 -5.77 -2.07 -3.79
CA MET A 295 -4.70 -2.98 -3.38
C MET A 295 -5.13 -4.45 -3.48
N ALA A 296 -6.34 -4.77 -2.98
CA ALA A 296 -6.89 -6.12 -3.01
C ALA A 296 -7.07 -6.64 -4.44
N GLU A 297 -7.53 -5.80 -5.37
CA GLU A 297 -7.67 -6.13 -6.79
C GLU A 297 -6.33 -6.53 -7.42
N LEU A 298 -5.26 -5.75 -7.17
CA LEU A 298 -3.91 -6.06 -7.64
C LEU A 298 -3.34 -7.34 -7.01
N LEU A 299 -3.65 -7.57 -5.74
CA LEU A 299 -3.20 -8.73 -4.97
C LEU A 299 -4.03 -10.01 -5.22
N GLY A 300 -5.08 -9.92 -6.05
CA GLY A 300 -5.94 -11.06 -6.42
C GLY A 300 -6.83 -11.57 -5.30
N ILE A 301 -7.19 -10.73 -4.32
CA ILE A 301 -8.05 -11.10 -3.19
C ILE A 301 -9.34 -10.28 -3.16
N LYS A 302 -10.29 -10.70 -2.34
CA LYS A 302 -11.53 -9.98 -2.06
C LYS A 302 -11.59 -9.58 -0.58
N LEU A 303 -11.99 -8.33 -0.31
CA LEU A 303 -12.18 -7.85 1.05
C LEU A 303 -13.59 -8.14 1.53
N GLU A 304 -13.69 -8.77 2.70
CA GLU A 304 -14.98 -9.19 3.28
C GLU A 304 -15.77 -8.01 3.87
N TYR A 305 -15.07 -6.98 4.39
CA TYR A 305 -15.67 -5.92 5.21
C TYR A 305 -15.63 -4.54 4.56
N SER A 306 -14.85 -4.36 3.50
CA SER A 306 -14.66 -3.05 2.88
C SER A 306 -15.96 -2.46 2.31
N LYS A 307 -16.07 -1.14 2.40
CA LYS A 307 -17.14 -0.33 1.78
C LYS A 307 -16.64 0.47 0.58
N GLY A 308 -15.33 0.47 0.35
CA GLY A 308 -14.73 1.11 -0.82
C GLY A 308 -14.97 0.34 -2.11
N LYS A 309 -14.51 0.89 -3.20
CA LYS A 309 -14.55 0.30 -4.55
C LYS A 309 -13.16 0.30 -5.16
N VAL A 310 -12.95 -0.53 -6.16
CA VAL A 310 -11.72 -0.49 -6.97
C VAL A 310 -11.72 0.79 -7.80
N ILE A 311 -10.62 1.53 -7.77
CA ILE A 311 -10.41 2.74 -8.58
C ILE A 311 -10.07 2.30 -10.01
N LYS A 312 -11.09 1.91 -10.79
CA LYS A 312 -10.89 1.31 -12.12
C LYS A 312 -10.24 2.25 -13.13
N ASP A 313 -10.46 3.55 -12.99
CA ASP A 313 -10.02 4.56 -13.94
C ASP A 313 -8.51 4.75 -14.01
N ILE A 314 -7.77 4.23 -13.03
CA ILE A 314 -6.29 4.29 -13.00
C ILE A 314 -5.62 3.13 -13.76
N PHE A 315 -6.34 2.05 -14.05
CA PHE A 315 -5.78 0.88 -14.75
C PHE A 315 -5.67 1.12 -16.27
N LYS A 316 -4.72 0.41 -16.90
CA LYS A 316 -4.53 0.34 -18.38
C LYS A 316 -5.71 -0.30 -19.07
#